data_da49fe15ef369973d12937877abd6fc0
#
_entry.id   da49fe15ef369973d12937877abd6fc0
#
_cell.length_a   1.000
_cell.length_b   1.000
_cell.length_c   1.000
_cell.angle_alpha   90.00
_cell.angle_beta   90.00
_cell.angle_gamma   90.00
#
_symmetry.space_group_name_H-M   'P 1'
#
loop_
_entity.id
_entity.type
_entity.pdbx_description
1 polymer ?
#
loop_
_entity_poly.entity_id
_entity_poly.type
_entity_poly.pdbx_seq_one_letter_code
_entity_poly.pdbx_strand_id
1 'polypeptide(L)'
;MKILSSSLRIAALVAASVALTAVPAAAQAATPAAQTVAPRLQAVTLASTIKLSNCSASLARYPTSVSSDRAMMLTNGHCYEGGFLSAGQVLVNTSSSRTGTLLNSSGASLGTLHADRVLYATMTGTDVTLYRLTQTYAQVTSSFGATALTISASHPVSGTATSIPSGYWKKVYACGINGFVGTLKEDQWTWHDSIRYTFPNSTCQTIGGTSGSPIIDNSSGQLVGINNTLNENGQSCTLNNPCEVNPDGSITVVQGQNYGQETYLFNTCLTAANAINLTKAGCLLTKP
;
A
#
# COMPACT_ATOMS: atom_id res chain seq x y z
N MET A 1 -38.09 99.70 18.49
CA MET A 1 -39.38 100.09 19.21
C MET A 1 -39.94 98.81 19.79
N LYS A 2 -40.17 98.84 21.11
CA LYS A 2 -40.79 97.84 22.01
C LYS A 2 -39.94 96.54 22.22
N ILE A 3 -39.16 96.39 23.30
CA ILE A 3 -39.46 96.21 24.74
C ILE A 3 -40.52 95.16 25.02
N LEU A 4 -40.10 94.09 25.73
CA LEU A 4 -40.74 93.39 26.85
C LEU A 4 -39.98 92.02 27.02
N SER A 5 -39.17 91.92 28.02
CA SER A 5 -39.23 91.72 29.48
C SER A 5 -39.83 90.36 29.91
N SER A 6 -39.00 89.69 30.77
CA SER A 6 -39.35 88.79 31.88
C SER A 6 -39.61 87.33 31.52
N SER A 7 -39.09 86.38 32.19
CA SER A 7 -38.92 86.18 33.64
C SER A 7 -38.04 84.94 33.90
N LEU A 8 -37.18 85.07 34.85
CA LEU A 8 -36.36 84.08 35.48
C LEU A 8 -37.20 83.12 36.31
N ARG A 9 -37.14 81.78 36.00
CA ARG A 9 -37.59 80.79 36.96
C ARG A 9 -36.44 79.79 37.18
N ILE A 10 -35.92 79.85 38.39
CA ILE A 10 -34.94 78.93 38.97
C ILE A 10 -35.67 77.60 39.27
N ALA A 11 -35.26 76.50 38.65
CA ALA A 11 -35.67 75.15 39.05
C ALA A 11 -34.44 74.44 39.61
N ALA A 12 -34.54 74.10 40.89
CA ALA A 12 -33.50 73.33 41.59
C ALA A 12 -33.43 71.90 41.04
N LEU A 13 -32.30 71.52 40.54
CA LEU A 13 -32.02 70.13 40.20
C LEU A 13 -31.48 69.40 41.43
N VAL A 14 -32.23 68.37 41.86
CA VAL A 14 -31.80 67.39 42.85
C VAL A 14 -30.94 66.39 42.12
N ALA A 15 -29.64 66.32 42.42
CA ALA A 15 -28.72 65.31 41.89
C ALA A 15 -28.90 64.04 42.69
N ALA A 16 -29.48 62.99 42.03
CA ALA A 16 -29.51 61.67 42.57
C ALA A 16 -28.22 60.94 42.13
N SER A 17 -27.33 60.66 43.07
CA SER A 17 -26.11 59.88 42.85
C SER A 17 -26.47 58.42 42.75
N VAL A 18 -26.42 57.86 41.54
CA VAL A 18 -26.48 56.40 41.31
C VAL A 18 -25.08 55.84 41.49
N ALA A 19 -24.84 55.06 42.54
CA ALA A 19 -23.62 54.29 42.73
C ALA A 19 -23.66 53.08 41.81
N LEU A 20 -22.84 53.09 40.74
CA LEU A 20 -22.59 51.90 39.94
C LEU A 20 -21.64 50.94 40.70
N THR A 21 -22.16 49.84 41.23
CA THR A 21 -21.35 48.70 41.71
C THR A 21 -20.81 47.98 40.54
N ALA A 22 -19.50 48.09 40.27
CA ALA A 22 -18.79 47.25 39.28
C ALA A 22 -18.71 45.81 39.77
N VAL A 23 -19.41 44.89 39.12
CA VAL A 23 -19.27 43.44 39.35
C VAL A 23 -17.98 43.01 38.57
N PRO A 24 -16.99 42.39 39.24
CA PRO A 24 -15.83 41.87 38.51
C PRO A 24 -16.26 40.74 37.58
N ALA A 25 -16.01 40.88 36.28
CA ALA A 25 -16.17 39.84 35.30
C ALA A 25 -15.15 38.73 35.62
N ALA A 26 -15.64 37.54 36.03
CA ALA A 26 -14.81 36.36 36.17
C ALA A 26 -14.25 36.02 34.78
N ALA A 27 -12.94 36.12 34.63
CA ALA A 27 -12.24 35.62 33.43
C ALA A 27 -12.42 34.10 33.39
N GLN A 28 -13.25 33.59 32.48
CA GLN A 28 -13.33 32.19 32.18
C GLN A 28 -11.99 31.78 31.53
N ALA A 29 -11.20 30.96 32.23
CA ALA A 29 -10.03 30.33 31.66
C ALA A 29 -10.47 29.44 30.50
N ALA A 30 -10.05 29.77 29.27
CA ALA A 30 -10.26 28.94 28.10
C ALA A 30 -9.58 27.59 28.34
N THR A 31 -10.36 26.52 28.38
CA THR A 31 -9.85 25.16 28.40
C THR A 31 -9.00 24.95 27.12
N PRO A 32 -7.73 24.50 27.23
CA PRO A 32 -6.94 24.22 26.05
C PRO A 32 -7.67 23.19 25.21
N ALA A 33 -7.92 23.47 23.93
CA ALA A 33 -8.44 22.48 22.99
C ALA A 33 -7.48 21.28 22.98
N ALA A 34 -7.99 20.08 23.26
CA ALA A 34 -7.23 18.87 23.16
C ALA A 34 -6.72 18.75 21.71
N GLN A 35 -5.42 18.92 21.52
CA GLN A 35 -4.78 18.66 20.24
C GLN A 35 -4.92 17.15 20.00
N THR A 36 -5.79 16.78 19.07
CA THR A 36 -5.81 15.41 18.52
C THR A 36 -4.50 15.22 17.77
N VAL A 37 -3.52 14.62 18.44
CA VAL A 37 -2.29 14.15 17.79
C VAL A 37 -2.75 13.09 16.81
N ALA A 38 -2.64 13.37 15.49
CA ALA A 38 -2.89 12.38 14.47
C ALA A 38 -2.03 11.14 14.78
N PRO A 39 -2.58 9.91 14.69
CA PRO A 39 -1.82 8.72 14.97
C PRO A 39 -0.59 8.69 14.08
N ARG A 40 0.60 8.73 14.69
CA ARG A 40 1.87 8.62 13.97
C ARG A 40 1.94 7.19 13.46
N LEU A 41 1.82 7.01 12.15
CA LEU A 41 1.98 5.70 11.53
C LEU A 41 3.35 5.14 11.94
N GLN A 42 3.33 3.91 12.43
CA GLN A 42 4.55 3.22 12.82
C GLN A 42 5.40 2.98 11.58
N ALA A 43 6.72 3.19 11.68
CA ALA A 43 7.63 2.93 10.57
C ALA A 43 7.47 1.48 10.07
N VAL A 44 7.42 1.29 8.76
CA VAL A 44 7.36 -0.04 8.14
C VAL A 44 8.60 -0.83 8.53
N THR A 45 8.40 -2.07 8.95
CA THR A 45 9.44 -3.00 9.38
C THR A 45 9.41 -4.26 8.52
N LEU A 46 10.18 -5.28 8.90
CA LEU A 46 10.14 -6.60 8.25
C LEU A 46 8.99 -7.50 8.74
N ALA A 47 8.16 -7.03 9.67
CA ALA A 47 6.99 -7.78 10.11
C ALA A 47 6.09 -8.15 8.93
N SER A 48 5.56 -9.37 8.95
CA SER A 48 4.65 -9.92 7.93
C SER A 48 5.30 -10.14 6.55
N THR A 49 6.62 -9.93 6.42
CA THR A 49 7.35 -10.38 5.24
C THR A 49 7.70 -11.86 5.34
N ILE A 50 7.84 -12.47 4.20
CA ILE A 50 8.18 -13.90 4.07
C ILE A 50 9.42 -14.01 3.20
N LYS A 51 10.43 -14.75 3.70
CA LYS A 51 11.60 -15.12 2.93
C LYS A 51 11.29 -16.40 2.15
N LEU A 52 11.42 -16.35 0.83
CA LEU A 52 11.41 -17.52 -0.06
C LEU A 52 12.84 -17.93 -0.40
N SER A 53 13.02 -19.08 -1.08
CA SER A 53 14.33 -19.57 -1.53
C SER A 53 14.92 -18.70 -2.65
N ASN A 54 14.10 -18.05 -3.43
CA ASN A 54 14.46 -17.29 -4.64
C ASN A 54 13.99 -15.83 -4.64
N CYS A 55 13.07 -15.44 -3.73
CA CYS A 55 12.37 -14.17 -3.73
C CYS A 55 11.97 -13.76 -2.32
N SER A 56 11.32 -12.63 -2.23
CA SER A 56 10.53 -12.19 -1.08
C SER A 56 9.04 -12.48 -1.31
N ALA A 57 8.26 -12.48 -0.23
CA ALA A 57 6.80 -12.54 -0.26
C ALA A 57 6.24 -11.80 0.96
N SER A 58 4.93 -11.74 1.06
CA SER A 58 4.22 -11.20 2.21
C SER A 58 3.06 -12.07 2.66
N LEU A 59 2.78 -12.07 3.96
CA LEU A 59 1.53 -12.55 4.53
C LEU A 59 0.47 -11.49 4.24
N ALA A 60 -0.48 -11.79 3.36
CA ALA A 60 -1.46 -10.85 2.83
C ALA A 60 -2.89 -11.27 3.16
N ARG A 61 -3.80 -10.30 3.19
CA ARG A 61 -5.24 -10.54 3.35
C ARG A 61 -6.05 -9.54 2.52
N TYR A 62 -7.26 -9.92 2.13
CA TYR A 62 -8.23 -8.97 1.60
C TYR A 62 -8.85 -8.11 2.71
N PRO A 63 -9.37 -6.93 2.40
CA PRO A 63 -10.07 -6.10 3.39
C PRO A 63 -11.25 -6.82 4.05
N THR A 64 -11.89 -7.73 3.31
CA THR A 64 -13.05 -8.53 3.73
C THR A 64 -12.69 -9.83 4.43
N SER A 65 -11.40 -10.21 4.51
CA SER A 65 -10.98 -11.46 5.16
C SER A 65 -11.27 -11.45 6.66
N VAL A 66 -11.75 -12.58 7.18
CA VAL A 66 -11.98 -12.80 8.60
C VAL A 66 -10.90 -13.72 9.19
N SER A 67 -10.81 -13.78 10.51
CA SER A 67 -9.75 -14.53 11.21
C SER A 67 -9.79 -16.05 10.96
N SER A 68 -10.96 -16.61 10.67
CA SER A 68 -11.16 -18.01 10.31
C SER A 68 -10.81 -18.35 8.85
N ASP A 69 -10.61 -17.35 7.99
CA ASP A 69 -10.20 -17.61 6.61
C ASP A 69 -8.79 -18.20 6.56
N ARG A 70 -8.53 -19.00 5.52
CA ARG A 70 -7.18 -19.48 5.21
C ARG A 70 -6.30 -18.29 4.86
N ALA A 71 -5.15 -18.19 5.53
CA ALA A 71 -4.20 -17.12 5.27
C ALA A 71 -3.61 -17.21 3.86
N MET A 72 -3.09 -16.10 3.35
CA MET A 72 -2.54 -16.00 2.02
C MET A 72 -1.10 -15.52 2.04
N MET A 73 -0.31 -15.99 1.08
CA MET A 73 1.03 -15.52 0.78
C MET A 73 1.07 -14.97 -0.63
N LEU A 74 1.55 -13.73 -0.78
CA LEU A 74 1.62 -13.01 -2.05
C LEU A 74 3.08 -12.78 -2.46
N THR A 75 3.39 -13.06 -3.72
CA THR A 75 4.70 -12.82 -4.36
C THR A 75 4.51 -12.59 -5.87
N ASN A 76 5.61 -12.45 -6.63
CA ASN A 76 5.54 -12.38 -8.10
C ASN A 76 5.24 -13.72 -8.77
N GLY A 77 4.78 -13.66 -10.02
CA GLY A 77 4.60 -14.81 -10.90
C GLY A 77 5.92 -15.51 -11.23
N HIS A 78 6.97 -14.74 -11.51
CA HIS A 78 8.32 -15.28 -11.75
C HIS A 78 8.96 -15.90 -10.50
N CYS A 79 8.37 -15.71 -9.32
CA CYS A 79 8.79 -16.35 -8.07
C CYS A 79 8.10 -17.70 -7.81
N TYR A 80 7.19 -18.12 -8.70
CA TYR A 80 6.48 -19.40 -8.60
C TYR A 80 7.45 -20.56 -8.51
N GLU A 81 7.15 -21.59 -7.68
CA GLU A 81 8.04 -22.73 -7.44
C GLU A 81 8.26 -23.61 -8.67
N GLY A 82 7.34 -23.59 -9.63
CA GLY A 82 7.44 -24.32 -10.88
C GLY A 82 8.27 -23.62 -11.96
N GLY A 83 8.86 -22.47 -11.66
CA GLY A 83 9.62 -21.64 -12.60
C GLY A 83 8.78 -20.56 -13.28
N PHE A 84 9.38 -19.89 -14.26
CA PHE A 84 8.72 -18.81 -14.99
C PHE A 84 7.52 -19.33 -15.80
N LEU A 85 6.39 -18.67 -15.62
CA LEU A 85 5.19 -18.95 -16.42
C LEU A 85 5.38 -18.37 -17.83
N SER A 86 4.99 -19.14 -18.85
CA SER A 86 5.05 -18.67 -20.23
C SER A 86 4.09 -17.49 -20.47
N ALA A 87 4.36 -16.69 -21.48
CA ALA A 87 3.42 -15.66 -21.91
C ALA A 87 2.05 -16.29 -22.24
N GLY A 88 0.99 -15.71 -21.73
CA GLY A 88 -0.39 -16.22 -21.82
C GLY A 88 -0.75 -17.29 -20.78
N GLN A 89 0.20 -17.81 -20.01
CA GLN A 89 -0.10 -18.81 -19.00
C GLN A 89 -0.71 -18.20 -17.73
N VAL A 90 -1.81 -18.78 -17.27
CA VAL A 90 -2.48 -18.43 -16.02
C VAL A 90 -2.78 -19.72 -15.25
N LEU A 91 -2.35 -19.76 -13.99
CA LEU A 91 -2.67 -20.85 -13.06
C LEU A 91 -3.80 -20.41 -12.13
N VAL A 92 -4.79 -21.26 -11.97
CA VAL A 92 -5.93 -21.03 -11.07
C VAL A 92 -6.20 -22.29 -10.27
N ASN A 93 -6.28 -22.14 -8.96
CA ASN A 93 -6.65 -23.22 -8.06
C ASN A 93 -5.80 -24.51 -8.25
N THR A 94 -4.49 -24.35 -8.44
CA THR A 94 -3.53 -25.45 -8.68
C THR A 94 -2.90 -25.87 -7.35
N SER A 95 -2.60 -27.16 -7.16
CA SER A 95 -1.89 -27.67 -5.96
C SER A 95 -0.51 -27.03 -5.83
N SER A 96 -0.09 -26.77 -4.59
CA SER A 96 1.21 -26.19 -4.25
C SER A 96 1.81 -26.88 -3.04
N SER A 97 3.13 -26.91 -2.97
CA SER A 97 3.90 -27.30 -1.78
C SER A 97 4.90 -26.20 -1.38
N ARG A 98 4.65 -24.96 -1.85
CA ARG A 98 5.52 -23.82 -1.55
C ARG A 98 5.63 -23.59 -0.06
N THR A 99 6.85 -23.34 0.41
CA THR A 99 7.13 -22.93 1.78
C THR A 99 7.79 -21.56 1.81
N GLY A 100 7.64 -20.86 2.93
CA GLY A 100 8.31 -19.60 3.17
C GLY A 100 8.54 -19.36 4.66
N THR A 101 9.61 -18.65 5.00
CA THR A 101 9.93 -18.29 6.38
C THR A 101 9.30 -16.95 6.72
N LEU A 102 8.36 -16.94 7.66
CA LEU A 102 7.74 -15.73 8.19
C LEU A 102 8.72 -15.00 9.11
N LEU A 103 8.82 -13.68 8.96
CA LEU A 103 9.74 -12.85 9.72
C LEU A 103 9.01 -11.92 10.70
N ASN A 104 9.67 -11.63 11.82
CA ASN A 104 9.26 -10.55 12.73
C ASN A 104 9.77 -9.19 12.28
N SER A 105 9.51 -8.15 13.06
CA SER A 105 9.90 -6.76 12.74
C SER A 105 11.42 -6.56 12.59
N SER A 106 12.24 -7.35 13.24
CA SER A 106 13.71 -7.30 13.14
C SER A 106 14.29 -8.22 12.06
N GLY A 107 13.45 -9.01 11.36
CA GLY A 107 13.90 -9.98 10.36
C GLY A 107 14.33 -11.33 10.94
N ALA A 108 14.06 -11.60 12.23
CA ALA A 108 14.24 -12.92 12.78
C ALA A 108 13.09 -13.84 12.32
N SER A 109 13.41 -15.14 12.15
CA SER A 109 12.42 -16.15 11.78
C SER A 109 11.42 -16.39 12.91
N LEU A 110 10.14 -16.36 12.58
CA LEU A 110 9.04 -16.78 13.44
C LEU A 110 8.66 -18.24 13.21
N GLY A 111 8.91 -18.77 12.02
CA GLY A 111 8.58 -20.13 11.64
C GLY A 111 8.33 -20.27 10.13
N THR A 112 7.97 -21.47 9.71
CA THR A 112 7.70 -21.81 8.32
C THR A 112 6.20 -21.82 8.04
N LEU A 113 5.78 -21.14 7.00
CA LEU A 113 4.44 -21.22 6.43
C LEU A 113 4.44 -22.20 5.26
N HIS A 114 3.33 -22.93 5.10
CA HIS A 114 3.15 -23.92 4.04
C HIS A 114 1.94 -23.55 3.21
N ALA A 115 2.10 -23.48 1.89
CA ALA A 115 0.99 -23.38 0.96
C ALA A 115 0.49 -24.76 0.57
N ASP A 116 -0.82 -24.89 0.33
CA ASP A 116 -1.43 -26.08 -0.24
C ASP A 116 -1.97 -25.82 -1.66
N ARG A 117 -2.04 -24.53 -2.07
CA ARG A 117 -2.66 -24.15 -3.33
C ARG A 117 -2.14 -22.83 -3.85
N VAL A 118 -1.93 -22.76 -5.18
CA VAL A 118 -1.88 -21.51 -5.95
C VAL A 118 -3.34 -21.10 -6.20
N LEU A 119 -3.78 -20.00 -5.62
CA LEU A 119 -5.10 -19.43 -5.91
C LEU A 119 -5.13 -18.79 -7.29
N TYR A 120 -4.04 -18.09 -7.63
CA TYR A 120 -3.86 -17.41 -8.91
C TYR A 120 -2.38 -17.15 -9.14
N ALA A 121 -1.88 -17.41 -10.36
CA ALA A 121 -0.55 -17.00 -10.78
C ALA A 121 -0.49 -16.70 -12.27
N THR A 122 0.26 -15.66 -12.64
CA THR A 122 0.56 -15.33 -14.04
C THR A 122 1.79 -14.41 -14.12
N MET A 123 2.39 -14.36 -15.31
CA MET A 123 3.34 -13.34 -15.74
C MET A 123 2.80 -12.54 -16.94
N THR A 124 1.50 -12.65 -17.24
CA THR A 124 0.84 -11.96 -18.36
C THR A 124 -0.15 -10.92 -17.85
N GLY A 125 -0.05 -9.69 -18.34
CA GLY A 125 -0.87 -8.57 -17.90
C GLY A 125 -0.44 -7.99 -16.55
N THR A 126 -0.01 -8.85 -15.63
CA THR A 126 0.63 -8.57 -14.35
C THR A 126 1.57 -9.71 -13.99
N ASP A 127 2.44 -9.53 -13.00
CA ASP A 127 3.40 -10.56 -12.56
C ASP A 127 3.16 -10.88 -11.08
N VAL A 128 2.24 -11.80 -10.79
CA VAL A 128 1.80 -12.11 -9.44
C VAL A 128 1.57 -13.60 -9.22
N THR A 129 1.81 -14.07 -7.98
CA THR A 129 1.37 -15.38 -7.47
C THR A 129 0.75 -15.19 -6.09
N LEU A 130 -0.49 -15.63 -5.93
CA LEU A 130 -1.21 -15.67 -4.67
C LEU A 130 -1.41 -17.13 -4.23
N TYR A 131 -0.85 -17.47 -3.09
CA TYR A 131 -0.97 -18.79 -2.47
C TYR A 131 -1.99 -18.79 -1.33
N ARG A 132 -2.68 -19.90 -1.16
CA ARG A 132 -3.41 -20.24 0.05
C ARG A 132 -2.49 -21.01 1.00
N LEU A 133 -2.44 -20.58 2.26
CA LEU A 133 -1.68 -21.26 3.30
C LEU A 133 -2.51 -22.37 3.98
N THR A 134 -1.82 -23.30 4.61
CA THR A 134 -2.46 -24.38 5.38
C THR A 134 -3.05 -23.88 6.71
N GLN A 135 -2.60 -22.74 7.22
CA GLN A 135 -3.11 -22.11 8.42
C GLN A 135 -4.19 -21.06 8.12
N THR A 136 -5.07 -20.83 9.07
CA THR A 136 -5.96 -19.65 9.09
C THR A 136 -5.21 -18.43 9.64
N TYR A 137 -5.76 -17.22 9.43
CA TYR A 137 -5.19 -16.01 10.05
C TYR A 137 -5.15 -16.09 11.57
N ALA A 138 -6.20 -16.66 12.21
CA ALA A 138 -6.21 -16.89 13.66
C ALA A 138 -5.06 -17.79 14.09
N GLN A 139 -4.79 -18.88 13.37
CA GLN A 139 -3.68 -19.79 13.66
C GLN A 139 -2.32 -19.12 13.46
N VAL A 140 -2.13 -18.34 12.41
CA VAL A 140 -0.89 -17.59 12.20
C VAL A 140 -0.67 -16.60 13.34
N THR A 141 -1.72 -15.86 13.75
CA THR A 141 -1.62 -14.93 14.87
C THR A 141 -1.30 -15.64 16.19
N SER A 142 -1.97 -16.75 16.49
CA SER A 142 -1.74 -17.49 17.76
C SER A 142 -0.37 -18.17 17.81
N SER A 143 0.13 -18.69 16.67
CA SER A 143 1.39 -19.43 16.63
C SER A 143 2.61 -18.53 16.52
N PHE A 144 2.48 -17.38 15.83
CA PHE A 144 3.62 -16.54 15.45
C PHE A 144 3.51 -15.08 15.91
N GLY A 145 2.36 -14.66 16.47
CA GLY A 145 2.10 -13.26 16.82
C GLY A 145 2.07 -12.32 15.61
N ALA A 146 1.92 -12.85 14.40
CA ALA A 146 1.97 -12.08 13.16
C ALA A 146 0.59 -11.68 12.68
N THR A 147 0.51 -10.48 12.06
CA THR A 147 -0.70 -9.92 11.45
C THR A 147 -0.47 -9.75 9.95
N ALA A 148 -1.45 -10.15 9.12
CA ALA A 148 -1.35 -10.01 7.67
C ALA A 148 -1.47 -8.54 7.22
N LEU A 149 -0.73 -8.18 6.16
CA LEU A 149 -0.88 -6.92 5.46
C LEU A 149 -2.20 -6.92 4.68
N THR A 150 -2.98 -5.84 4.80
CA THR A 150 -4.24 -5.70 4.07
C THR A 150 -3.97 -5.16 2.67
N ILE A 151 -4.39 -5.90 1.65
CA ILE A 151 -4.33 -5.48 0.25
C ILE A 151 -5.27 -4.27 0.08
N SER A 152 -4.75 -3.18 -0.49
CA SER A 152 -5.57 -2.01 -0.83
C SER A 152 -6.66 -2.40 -1.82
N ALA A 153 -7.89 -1.94 -1.59
CA ALA A 153 -8.99 -2.13 -2.54
C ALA A 153 -8.95 -1.13 -3.69
N SER A 154 -8.15 -0.10 -3.57
CA SER A 154 -8.06 1.00 -4.54
C SER A 154 -6.69 1.02 -5.23
N HIS A 155 -6.71 1.48 -6.48
CA HIS A 155 -5.51 1.85 -7.21
C HIS A 155 -4.70 2.87 -6.40
N PRO A 156 -3.36 2.70 -6.23
CA PRO A 156 -2.52 3.70 -5.57
C PRO A 156 -2.43 4.98 -6.44
N VAL A 157 -1.89 6.05 -5.86
CA VAL A 157 -1.75 7.31 -6.58
C VAL A 157 -0.27 7.71 -6.74
N SER A 158 0.02 8.45 -7.81
CA SER A 158 1.34 9.04 -8.01
C SER A 158 1.70 9.99 -6.86
N GLY A 159 2.96 10.03 -6.47
CA GLY A 159 3.43 10.80 -5.31
C GLY A 159 3.35 10.05 -3.97
N THR A 160 2.74 8.85 -3.92
CA THR A 160 2.67 8.06 -2.69
C THR A 160 4.07 7.64 -2.23
N ALA A 161 4.44 7.99 -1.00
CA ALA A 161 5.64 7.48 -0.35
C ALA A 161 5.41 6.05 0.12
N THR A 162 6.33 5.15 -0.26
CA THR A 162 6.19 3.71 0.02
C THR A 162 7.44 3.14 0.66
N SER A 163 7.25 2.03 1.38
CA SER A 163 8.33 1.19 1.88
C SER A 163 8.21 -0.21 1.29
N ILE A 164 9.36 -0.81 0.96
CA ILE A 164 9.47 -2.14 0.37
C ILE A 164 10.33 -3.01 1.29
N PRO A 165 9.72 -3.70 2.27
CA PRO A 165 10.44 -4.61 3.16
C PRO A 165 10.71 -5.94 2.45
N SER A 166 11.98 -6.22 2.12
CA SER A 166 12.42 -7.46 1.50
C SER A 166 12.69 -8.54 2.55
N GLY A 167 11.92 -9.62 2.52
CA GLY A 167 12.14 -10.79 3.38
C GLY A 167 13.42 -11.54 3.02
N TYR A 168 13.79 -11.57 1.74
CA TYR A 168 15.01 -12.24 1.26
C TYR A 168 16.28 -11.58 1.79
N TRP A 169 16.38 -10.24 1.63
CA TRP A 169 17.55 -9.47 2.06
C TRP A 169 17.47 -8.96 3.50
N LYS A 170 16.31 -9.08 4.15
CA LYS A 170 16.03 -8.52 5.49
C LYS A 170 16.34 -7.01 5.56
N LYS A 171 15.93 -6.30 4.53
CA LYS A 171 16.17 -4.86 4.35
C LYS A 171 14.88 -4.17 3.93
N VAL A 172 14.64 -2.96 4.44
CA VAL A 172 13.54 -2.09 4.02
C VAL A 172 14.10 -1.02 3.09
N TYR A 173 13.51 -0.90 1.90
CA TYR A 173 13.82 0.15 0.94
C TYR A 173 12.75 1.23 1.04
N ALA A 174 13.15 2.50 0.94
CA ALA A 174 12.24 3.64 0.89
C ALA A 174 12.10 4.12 -0.55
N CYS A 175 10.91 3.94 -1.11
CA CYS A 175 10.58 4.26 -2.49
C CYS A 175 9.44 5.27 -2.55
N GLY A 176 9.15 5.78 -3.75
CA GLY A 176 7.98 6.59 -4.02
C GLY A 176 7.39 6.16 -5.36
N ILE A 177 6.09 6.23 -5.50
CA ILE A 177 5.42 6.01 -6.77
C ILE A 177 5.55 7.27 -7.61
N ASN A 178 6.31 7.20 -8.71
CA ASN A 178 6.40 8.30 -9.68
C ASN A 178 5.15 8.34 -10.58
N GLY A 179 4.66 7.17 -10.99
CA GLY A 179 3.52 7.04 -11.89
C GLY A 179 3.28 5.59 -12.26
N PHE A 180 2.49 5.39 -13.31
CA PHE A 180 2.07 4.08 -13.77
C PHE A 180 2.39 3.92 -15.26
N VAL A 181 2.91 2.75 -15.62
CA VAL A 181 3.31 2.43 -16.99
C VAL A 181 2.20 1.65 -17.65
N GLY A 182 1.54 2.23 -18.64
CA GLY A 182 0.43 1.59 -19.36
C GLY A 182 0.83 0.25 -19.98
N THR A 183 2.06 0.16 -20.52
CA THR A 183 2.62 -1.09 -21.08
C THR A 183 4.10 -1.19 -20.72
N LEU A 184 4.43 -2.12 -19.84
CA LEU A 184 5.80 -2.50 -19.49
C LEU A 184 6.11 -3.85 -20.12
N LYS A 185 7.22 -3.95 -20.86
CA LYS A 185 7.62 -5.17 -21.55
C LYS A 185 8.98 -5.65 -21.05
N GLU A 186 9.10 -6.95 -20.80
CA GLU A 186 10.36 -7.60 -20.47
C GLU A 186 10.37 -8.99 -21.13
N ASP A 187 11.35 -9.24 -21.99
CA ASP A 187 11.47 -10.47 -22.79
C ASP A 187 10.13 -10.83 -23.49
N GLN A 188 9.54 -11.97 -23.18
CA GLN A 188 8.28 -12.42 -23.75
C GLN A 188 7.03 -11.91 -23.03
N TRP A 189 7.20 -11.25 -21.87
CA TRP A 189 6.09 -10.80 -21.03
C TRP A 189 5.74 -9.34 -21.27
N THR A 190 4.47 -9.05 -21.10
CA THR A 190 3.91 -7.71 -21.15
C THR A 190 3.01 -7.52 -19.95
N TRP A 191 3.25 -6.45 -19.19
CA TRP A 191 2.47 -6.06 -18.03
C TRP A 191 1.81 -4.72 -18.28
N HIS A 192 0.68 -4.50 -17.64
CA HIS A 192 -0.10 -3.28 -17.77
C HIS A 192 -0.21 -2.59 -16.43
N ASP A 193 -0.28 -1.25 -16.48
CA ASP A 193 -0.50 -0.43 -15.29
C ASP A 193 0.55 -0.68 -14.19
N SER A 194 1.79 -0.91 -14.59
CA SER A 194 2.88 -1.23 -13.66
C SER A 194 3.31 0.01 -12.88
N ILE A 195 3.53 -0.12 -11.58
CA ILE A 195 4.07 0.95 -10.72
C ILE A 195 5.49 1.29 -11.19
N ARG A 196 5.73 2.56 -11.52
CA ARG A 196 7.08 3.09 -11.76
C ARG A 196 7.54 3.84 -10.51
N TYR A 197 8.72 3.49 -9.98
CA TYR A 197 9.27 4.21 -8.84
C TYR A 197 9.93 5.52 -9.25
N THR A 198 10.01 6.45 -8.29
CA THR A 198 10.77 7.69 -8.46
C THR A 198 12.26 7.35 -8.66
N PHE A 199 12.84 7.84 -9.75
CA PHE A 199 14.24 7.60 -10.12
C PHE A 199 14.88 8.90 -10.63
N PRO A 200 16.16 9.19 -10.33
CA PRO A 200 17.02 8.42 -9.42
C PRO A 200 16.63 8.56 -7.94
N ASN A 201 16.77 7.48 -7.18
CA ASN A 201 16.52 7.48 -5.73
C ASN A 201 17.49 6.51 -5.03
N SER A 202 18.42 7.04 -4.27
CA SER A 202 19.44 6.25 -3.58
C SER A 202 18.90 5.32 -2.48
N THR A 203 17.68 5.57 -1.99
CA THR A 203 17.02 4.75 -0.95
C THR A 203 16.14 3.65 -1.54
N CYS A 204 15.86 3.70 -2.86
CA CYS A 204 15.03 2.77 -3.60
C CYS A 204 15.84 1.96 -4.62
N GLN A 205 16.97 1.42 -4.21
CA GLN A 205 17.81 0.57 -5.05
C GLN A 205 17.48 -0.90 -4.79
N THR A 206 16.35 -1.36 -5.28
CA THR A 206 15.96 -2.78 -5.21
C THR A 206 16.82 -3.60 -6.18
N ILE A 207 17.08 -4.85 -5.84
CA ILE A 207 17.98 -5.76 -6.54
C ILE A 207 17.36 -7.15 -6.66
N GLY A 208 17.96 -8.05 -7.41
CA GLY A 208 17.52 -9.45 -7.50
C GLY A 208 17.25 -10.05 -6.11
N GLY A 209 16.14 -10.80 -5.94
CA GLY A 209 15.67 -11.30 -4.65
C GLY A 209 14.74 -10.36 -3.87
N THR A 210 14.66 -9.07 -4.24
CA THR A 210 13.61 -8.16 -3.73
C THR A 210 12.26 -8.41 -4.41
N SER A 211 12.23 -9.15 -5.49
CA SER A 211 11.00 -9.59 -6.17
C SER A 211 9.99 -10.17 -5.18
N GLY A 212 8.72 -9.78 -5.31
CA GLY A 212 7.64 -10.18 -4.42
C GLY A 212 7.61 -9.51 -3.06
N SER A 213 8.55 -8.60 -2.75
CA SER A 213 8.47 -7.77 -1.55
C SER A 213 7.22 -6.89 -1.61
N PRO A 214 6.46 -6.75 -0.51
CA PRO A 214 5.29 -5.88 -0.51
C PRO A 214 5.68 -4.42 -0.70
N ILE A 215 4.90 -3.69 -1.49
CA ILE A 215 4.93 -2.23 -1.58
C ILE A 215 3.87 -1.72 -0.61
N ILE A 216 4.30 -1.08 0.46
CA ILE A 216 3.43 -0.60 1.54
C ILE A 216 3.33 0.92 1.43
N ASP A 217 2.12 1.43 1.30
CA ASP A 217 1.84 2.86 1.41
C ASP A 217 2.11 3.33 2.85
N ASN A 218 3.05 4.25 3.02
CA ASN A 218 3.47 4.75 4.32
C ASN A 218 2.39 5.56 5.05
N SER A 219 1.35 6.02 4.33
CA SER A 219 0.28 6.81 4.92
C SER A 219 -0.86 5.95 5.46
N SER A 220 -1.17 4.83 4.82
CA SER A 220 -2.27 3.94 5.18
C SER A 220 -1.82 2.63 5.82
N GLY A 221 -0.55 2.23 5.64
CA GLY A 221 -0.04 0.92 6.02
C GLY A 221 -0.56 -0.22 5.14
N GLN A 222 -1.27 0.08 4.05
CA GLN A 222 -1.84 -0.93 3.17
C GLN A 222 -0.82 -1.44 2.14
N LEU A 223 -0.99 -2.68 1.74
CA LEU A 223 -0.26 -3.34 0.66
C LEU A 223 -0.86 -2.87 -0.68
N VAL A 224 -0.15 -2.00 -1.40
CA VAL A 224 -0.62 -1.41 -2.66
C VAL A 224 -0.03 -2.08 -3.90
N GLY A 225 1.03 -2.85 -3.73
CA GLY A 225 1.70 -3.56 -4.83
C GLY A 225 2.75 -4.54 -4.33
N ILE A 226 3.45 -5.18 -5.26
CA ILE A 226 4.64 -5.99 -5.01
C ILE A 226 5.79 -5.51 -5.90
N ASN A 227 7.02 -5.49 -5.36
CA ASN A 227 8.21 -5.15 -6.13
C ASN A 227 8.43 -6.21 -7.21
N ASN A 228 8.73 -5.79 -8.43
CA ASN A 228 8.82 -6.72 -9.56
C ASN A 228 10.23 -6.76 -10.14
N THR A 229 10.58 -5.81 -10.98
CA THR A 229 11.77 -5.86 -11.84
C THR A 229 12.49 -4.51 -11.88
N LEU A 230 13.70 -4.51 -12.44
CA LEU A 230 14.46 -3.31 -12.74
C LEU A 230 15.21 -3.47 -14.06
N ASN A 231 15.52 -2.36 -14.73
CA ASN A 231 16.40 -2.38 -15.88
C ASN A 231 17.86 -2.38 -15.40
N GLU A 232 18.53 -3.54 -15.46
CA GLU A 232 19.86 -3.72 -14.85
C GLU A 232 20.99 -3.05 -15.64
N ASN A 233 20.96 -3.14 -16.97
CA ASN A 233 22.11 -2.77 -17.77
C ASN A 233 21.81 -1.87 -18.99
N GLY A 234 20.60 -1.30 -19.08
CA GLY A 234 20.20 -0.38 -20.14
C GLY A 234 19.79 -1.04 -21.45
N GLN A 235 19.67 -2.37 -21.50
CA GLN A 235 19.13 -3.06 -22.66
C GLN A 235 17.61 -2.81 -22.79
N SER A 236 17.10 -2.99 -23.99
CA SER A 236 15.70 -2.72 -24.32
C SER A 236 14.89 -4.00 -24.38
N CYS A 237 13.94 -4.14 -23.44
CA CYS A 237 12.93 -5.18 -23.40
C CYS A 237 13.51 -6.64 -23.34
N THR A 238 14.73 -6.83 -22.85
CA THR A 238 15.30 -8.15 -22.61
C THR A 238 15.06 -8.59 -21.15
N LEU A 239 15.33 -9.84 -20.83
CA LEU A 239 15.22 -10.35 -19.45
C LEU A 239 16.07 -9.49 -18.49
N ASN A 240 15.50 -9.10 -17.35
CA ASN A 240 16.05 -8.15 -16.37
C ASN A 240 16.33 -6.74 -16.95
N ASN A 241 15.71 -6.40 -18.07
CA ASN A 241 15.81 -5.09 -18.69
C ASN A 241 14.46 -4.66 -19.26
N PRO A 242 13.47 -4.40 -18.36
CA PRO A 242 12.17 -3.92 -18.79
C PRO A 242 12.28 -2.60 -19.55
N CYS A 243 11.34 -2.39 -20.45
CA CYS A 243 11.16 -1.17 -21.21
C CYS A 243 9.71 -0.71 -21.18
N GLU A 244 9.47 0.60 -21.21
CA GLU A 244 8.13 1.17 -21.34
C GLU A 244 7.78 1.29 -22.82
N VAL A 245 6.63 0.76 -23.21
CA VAL A 245 6.07 0.95 -24.55
C VAL A 245 5.05 2.08 -24.51
N ASN A 246 5.38 3.19 -25.16
CA ASN A 246 4.53 4.38 -25.19
C ASN A 246 3.32 4.19 -26.11
N PRO A 247 2.25 4.99 -25.98
CA PRO A 247 1.06 4.88 -26.85
C PRO A 247 1.34 5.07 -28.34
N ASP A 248 2.41 5.79 -28.71
CA ASP A 248 2.86 5.97 -30.10
C ASP A 248 3.75 4.83 -30.62
N GLY A 249 3.97 3.79 -29.80
CA GLY A 249 4.84 2.65 -30.09
C GLY A 249 6.32 2.88 -29.86
N SER A 250 6.73 4.08 -29.44
CA SER A 250 8.12 4.35 -29.07
C SER A 250 8.49 3.63 -27.75
N ILE A 251 9.78 3.35 -27.59
CA ILE A 251 10.32 2.62 -26.44
C ILE A 251 11.11 3.57 -25.55
N THR A 252 10.83 3.56 -24.26
CA THR A 252 11.62 4.24 -23.23
C THR A 252 12.38 3.22 -22.40
N VAL A 253 13.69 3.43 -22.28
CA VAL A 253 14.61 2.62 -21.43
C VAL A 253 15.36 3.55 -20.50
N VAL A 254 15.34 3.23 -19.21
CA VAL A 254 16.13 3.95 -18.21
C VAL A 254 16.86 2.92 -17.37
N GLN A 255 18.19 2.83 -17.52
CA GLN A 255 19.00 1.93 -16.70
C GLN A 255 18.85 2.28 -15.22
N GLY A 256 18.61 1.28 -14.38
CA GLY A 256 18.38 1.45 -12.95
C GLY A 256 16.93 1.77 -12.56
N GLN A 257 16.02 1.99 -13.53
CA GLN A 257 14.62 2.21 -13.23
C GLN A 257 13.98 0.92 -12.71
N ASN A 258 13.31 1.05 -11.56
CA ASN A 258 12.62 -0.06 -10.89
C ASN A 258 11.10 0.05 -11.06
N TYR A 259 10.43 -1.11 -11.05
CA TYR A 259 8.99 -1.25 -11.25
C TYR A 259 8.38 -2.24 -10.26
N GLY A 260 7.07 -2.06 -10.00
CA GLY A 260 6.23 -2.96 -9.21
C GLY A 260 4.96 -3.32 -9.94
N GLN A 261 4.23 -4.31 -9.40
CA GLN A 261 2.92 -4.71 -9.88
C GLN A 261 1.86 -4.35 -8.83
N GLU A 262 0.72 -3.89 -9.29
CA GLU A 262 -0.38 -3.50 -8.43
C GLU A 262 -1.15 -4.70 -7.88
N THR A 263 -1.72 -4.56 -6.68
CA THR A 263 -2.44 -5.63 -6.00
C THR A 263 -3.93 -5.39 -5.86
N TYR A 264 -4.42 -4.16 -6.08
CA TYR A 264 -5.86 -3.86 -6.02
C TYR A 264 -6.69 -4.71 -7.01
N LEU A 265 -6.06 -5.17 -8.10
CA LEU A 265 -6.65 -6.03 -9.14
C LEU A 265 -7.39 -7.24 -8.53
N PHE A 266 -6.83 -7.85 -7.48
CA PHE A 266 -7.45 -8.99 -6.81
C PHE A 266 -8.85 -8.67 -6.28
N ASN A 267 -9.04 -7.49 -5.69
CA ASN A 267 -10.33 -7.09 -5.12
C ASN A 267 -11.42 -6.97 -6.18
N THR A 268 -11.05 -6.65 -7.43
CA THR A 268 -12.02 -6.56 -8.54
C THR A 268 -12.64 -7.91 -8.90
N CYS A 269 -11.97 -9.01 -8.57
CA CYS A 269 -12.34 -10.37 -8.94
C CYS A 269 -12.93 -11.19 -7.79
N LEU A 270 -13.08 -10.61 -6.57
CA LEU A 270 -13.55 -11.38 -5.41
C LEU A 270 -15.05 -11.63 -5.45
N THR A 271 -15.43 -12.85 -5.04
CA THR A 271 -16.80 -13.19 -4.62
C THR A 271 -17.05 -12.69 -3.19
N ALA A 272 -18.31 -12.78 -2.72
CA ALA A 272 -18.64 -12.50 -1.32
C ALA A 272 -17.91 -13.43 -0.31
N ALA A 273 -17.47 -14.62 -0.76
CA ALA A 273 -16.70 -15.58 0.05
C ALA A 273 -15.18 -15.44 -0.11
N ASN A 274 -14.69 -14.29 -0.59
CA ASN A 274 -13.27 -14.01 -0.84
C ASN A 274 -12.57 -14.97 -1.82
N ALA A 275 -13.32 -15.68 -2.66
CA ALA A 275 -12.75 -16.51 -3.72
C ALA A 275 -12.55 -15.67 -4.99
N ILE A 276 -11.47 -15.97 -5.74
CA ILE A 276 -11.21 -15.34 -7.04
C ILE A 276 -12.19 -15.91 -8.06
N ASN A 277 -12.94 -15.02 -8.72
CA ASN A 277 -13.82 -15.32 -9.85
C ASN A 277 -13.41 -14.48 -11.06
N LEU A 278 -12.67 -15.08 -11.97
CA LEU A 278 -12.17 -14.41 -13.17
C LEU A 278 -13.28 -14.05 -14.17
N THR A 279 -14.50 -14.64 -14.04
CA THR A 279 -15.65 -14.33 -14.90
C THR A 279 -16.52 -13.20 -14.34
N LYS A 280 -16.20 -12.70 -13.13
CA LYS A 280 -16.91 -11.56 -12.52
C LYS A 280 -16.80 -10.34 -13.44
N ALA A 281 -17.93 -9.64 -13.64
CA ALA A 281 -17.93 -8.38 -14.37
C ALA A 281 -17.00 -7.37 -13.70
N GLY A 282 -16.12 -6.74 -14.48
CA GLY A 282 -15.12 -5.78 -13.99
C GLY A 282 -13.88 -6.42 -13.35
N CYS A 283 -13.71 -7.76 -13.39
CA CYS A 283 -12.46 -8.40 -12.97
C CYS A 283 -11.32 -8.03 -13.91
N LEU A 284 -10.25 -7.47 -13.35
CA LEU A 284 -9.08 -6.96 -14.07
C LEU A 284 -7.93 -7.97 -14.17
N LEU A 285 -7.99 -9.11 -13.46
CA LEU A 285 -6.98 -10.15 -13.57
C LEU A 285 -7.05 -10.84 -14.94
N THR A 286 -5.88 -11.19 -15.49
CA THR A 286 -5.75 -11.95 -16.74
C THR A 286 -6.47 -13.31 -16.59
N LYS A 287 -7.21 -13.69 -17.65
CA LYS A 287 -7.94 -14.96 -17.71
C LYS A 287 -7.10 -16.02 -18.41
N PRO A 288 -7.29 -17.33 -18.06
CA PRO A 288 -6.68 -18.45 -18.79
C PRO A 288 -7.03 -18.45 -20.27
#